data_fa4e4bb77f75167822886fc0bd53c67c
#
_entry.id   fa4e4bb77f75167822886fc0bd53c67c
#
_cell.length_a   1.000
_cell.length_b   1.000
_cell.length_c   1.000
_cell.angle_alpha   90.00
_cell.angle_beta   90.00
_cell.angle_gamma   90.00
#
_symmetry.space_group_name_H-M   'P 1'
#
loop_
_entity.id
_entity.type
_entity.pdbx_description
1 polymer ?
#
loop_
_entity_poly.entity_id
_entity_poly.type
_entity_poly.pdbx_seq_one_letter_code
_entity_poly.pdbx_strand_id
1 'polypeptide(L)'
;PNRKKYLEDEELEGRRLEMVQFTGVLLLIVVVIALPLYWVFEPARQAGAVEAQEEIFVEWGERLFAPTAEGGFNCAGCHGGYAGAGGEAAWNVTDPVTGEVEAVNWKAPALNNIFYRFDEDEVRFILVYGRPFSPMSPWGVAGGGPMNDQQIDTLISYLHSIQIPRENCGVGEEDPRSCPSGNLPSDIQSDIDTRAWQLVDDGTYGSYGEALFNLDLGSGAYSCARCHTPGWSWGDPGVTGQVAFGWNLTGGKAASAFPDEAD
;
A
#
# COMPACT_ATOMS: atom_id res chain seq x y z
N PRO A 1 71.25 8.02 -22.46
CA PRO A 1 71.27 7.66 -21.07
C PRO A 1 70.40 8.67 -20.30
N ASN A 2 69.23 8.23 -19.82
CA ASN A 2 68.35 9.05 -18.98
C ASN A 2 69.06 9.26 -17.61
N ARG A 3 69.75 10.40 -17.47
CA ARG A 3 70.13 10.86 -16.16
C ARG A 3 68.86 11.16 -15.36
N LYS A 4 68.59 10.42 -14.30
CA LYS A 4 67.61 10.81 -13.28
C LYS A 4 68.03 12.23 -12.80
N LYS A 5 67.16 13.23 -12.98
CA LYS A 5 67.35 14.53 -12.33
C LYS A 5 67.35 14.24 -10.83
N TYR A 6 68.48 14.36 -10.20
CA TYR A 6 68.52 14.45 -8.72
C TYR A 6 67.85 15.77 -8.35
N LEU A 7 66.93 15.73 -7.40
CA LEU A 7 66.35 16.91 -6.78
C LEU A 7 67.52 17.67 -6.11
N GLU A 8 67.60 18.96 -6.31
CA GLU A 8 68.63 19.79 -5.68
C GLU A 8 68.34 19.88 -4.17
N ASP A 9 69.41 20.01 -3.36
CA ASP A 9 69.28 20.06 -1.87
C ASP A 9 68.31 21.15 -1.40
N GLU A 10 68.19 22.23 -2.16
CA GLU A 10 67.26 23.33 -1.90
C GLU A 10 65.78 22.95 -2.15
N GLU A 11 65.50 21.97 -3.00
CA GLU A 11 64.16 21.35 -3.17
C GLU A 11 63.86 20.33 -2.09
N LEU A 12 64.86 19.67 -1.55
CA LEU A 12 64.73 18.62 -0.52
C LEU A 12 64.73 19.18 0.92
N GLU A 13 65.46 20.28 1.15
CA GLU A 13 65.64 20.89 2.50
C GLU A 13 65.16 22.33 2.60
N GLY A 14 64.68 22.90 1.52
CA GLY A 14 64.28 24.31 1.41
C GLY A 14 62.86 24.57 1.90
N ARG A 15 62.47 25.85 1.83
CA ARG A 15 61.16 26.39 2.25
C ARG A 15 59.96 25.64 1.61
N ARG A 16 60.15 24.99 0.48
CA ARG A 16 59.13 24.19 -0.20
C ARG A 16 58.81 22.89 0.60
N LEU A 17 59.85 22.22 1.13
CA LEU A 17 59.67 21.02 1.95
C LEU A 17 58.98 21.37 3.26
N GLU A 18 59.38 22.47 3.92
CA GLU A 18 58.70 22.95 5.13
C GLU A 18 57.21 23.24 4.88
N MET A 19 56.90 23.91 3.75
CA MET A 19 55.49 24.18 3.38
C MET A 19 54.69 22.92 3.10
N VAL A 20 55.29 21.96 2.42
CA VAL A 20 54.62 20.65 2.15
C VAL A 20 54.40 19.89 3.43
N GLN A 21 55.40 19.83 4.34
CA GLN A 21 55.28 19.20 5.64
C GLN A 21 54.22 19.88 6.50
N PHE A 22 54.22 21.20 6.56
CA PHE A 22 53.23 21.98 7.31
C PHE A 22 51.81 21.74 6.76
N THR A 23 51.65 21.76 5.44
CA THR A 23 50.37 21.49 4.76
C THR A 23 49.94 20.03 5.07
N GLY A 24 50.83 19.08 4.99
CA GLY A 24 50.55 17.68 5.31
C GLY A 24 50.08 17.48 6.75
N VAL A 25 50.78 18.09 7.73
CA VAL A 25 50.39 18.06 9.14
C VAL A 25 49.00 18.73 9.33
N LEU A 26 48.76 19.87 8.71
CA LEU A 26 47.49 20.59 8.80
C LEU A 26 46.35 19.76 8.26
N LEU A 27 46.53 19.13 7.09
CA LEU A 27 45.52 18.21 6.49
C LEU A 27 45.27 17.01 7.40
N LEU A 28 46.34 16.46 8.01
CA LEU A 28 46.18 15.34 8.93
C LEU A 28 45.39 15.73 10.18
N ILE A 29 45.63 16.92 10.72
CA ILE A 29 44.85 17.47 11.84
C ILE A 29 43.37 17.64 11.43
N VAL A 30 43.12 18.20 10.24
CA VAL A 30 41.74 18.34 9.73
C VAL A 30 41.04 17.00 9.61
N VAL A 31 41.72 15.98 9.08
CA VAL A 31 41.14 14.62 8.95
C VAL A 31 40.87 14.01 10.31
N VAL A 32 41.83 14.13 11.24
CA VAL A 32 41.71 13.57 12.64
C VAL A 32 40.53 14.21 13.39
N ILE A 33 40.24 15.48 13.13
CA ILE A 33 39.08 16.17 13.74
C ILE A 33 37.80 15.88 12.96
N ALA A 34 37.83 15.94 11.62
CA ALA A 34 36.64 15.81 10.78
C ALA A 34 36.04 14.41 10.81
N LEU A 35 36.86 13.34 10.86
CA LEU A 35 36.35 11.97 10.88
C LEU A 35 35.51 11.65 12.13
N PRO A 36 35.96 11.93 13.36
CA PRO A 36 35.13 11.72 14.55
C PRO A 36 33.86 12.59 14.53
N LEU A 37 33.95 13.85 14.09
CA LEU A 37 32.78 14.72 13.97
C LEU A 37 31.80 14.16 12.95
N TYR A 38 32.27 13.73 11.79
CA TYR A 38 31.43 13.08 10.80
C TYR A 38 30.71 11.85 11.41
N TRP A 39 31.44 11.03 12.15
CA TRP A 39 30.88 9.82 12.75
C TRP A 39 29.79 10.13 13.81
N VAL A 40 29.95 11.19 14.56
CA VAL A 40 28.97 11.67 15.56
C VAL A 40 27.70 12.20 14.89
N PHE A 41 27.84 12.92 13.76
CA PHE A 41 26.71 13.54 13.08
C PHE A 41 26.07 12.63 12.01
N GLU A 42 26.71 11.55 11.60
CA GLU A 42 26.24 10.65 10.55
C GLU A 42 24.87 10.02 10.86
N PRO A 43 24.56 9.53 12.08
CA PRO A 43 23.24 8.98 12.37
C PRO A 43 22.11 9.99 12.17
N ALA A 44 22.30 11.23 12.61
CA ALA A 44 21.31 12.29 12.43
C ALA A 44 21.14 12.66 10.94
N ARG A 45 22.25 12.69 10.18
CA ARG A 45 22.20 12.92 8.74
C ARG A 45 21.47 11.80 7.98
N GLN A 46 21.73 10.55 8.38
CA GLN A 46 21.05 9.38 7.78
C GLN A 46 19.55 9.41 8.09
N ALA A 47 19.17 9.67 9.34
CA ALA A 47 17.75 9.78 9.71
C ALA A 47 17.03 10.85 8.89
N GLY A 48 17.59 12.05 8.76
CA GLY A 48 17.02 13.10 7.94
C GLY A 48 17.00 12.77 6.44
N ALA A 49 17.95 11.99 5.94
CA ALA A 49 17.95 11.56 4.53
C ALA A 49 16.87 10.49 4.27
N VAL A 50 16.61 9.60 5.22
CA VAL A 50 15.53 8.59 5.12
C VAL A 50 14.18 9.30 5.13
N GLU A 51 13.94 10.20 6.08
CA GLU A 51 12.70 10.99 6.17
C GLU A 51 12.43 11.76 4.87
N ALA A 52 13.43 12.49 4.36
CA ALA A 52 13.29 13.21 3.10
C ALA A 52 13.02 12.28 1.90
N GLN A 53 13.57 11.08 1.90
CA GLN A 53 13.32 10.08 0.84
C GLN A 53 11.91 9.50 0.94
N GLU A 54 11.39 9.27 2.15
CA GLU A 54 10.02 8.83 2.36
C GLU A 54 9.02 9.88 1.89
N GLU A 55 9.24 11.17 2.19
CA GLU A 55 8.40 12.26 1.68
C GLU A 55 8.35 12.29 0.14
N ILE A 56 9.50 12.12 -0.51
CA ILE A 56 9.58 12.05 -1.97
C ILE A 56 8.80 10.84 -2.52
N PHE A 57 8.88 9.70 -1.86
CA PHE A 57 8.15 8.50 -2.29
C PHE A 57 6.65 8.67 -2.11
N VAL A 58 6.20 9.28 -1.02
CA VAL A 58 4.79 9.61 -0.82
C VAL A 58 4.29 10.55 -1.92
N GLU A 59 5.02 11.63 -2.23
CA GLU A 59 4.64 12.57 -3.29
C GLU A 59 4.57 11.88 -4.67
N TRP A 60 5.53 11.02 -4.98
CA TRP A 60 5.49 10.28 -6.24
C TRP A 60 4.36 9.25 -6.27
N GLY A 61 4.09 8.59 -5.15
CA GLY A 61 2.98 7.66 -5.00
C GLY A 61 1.63 8.36 -5.18
N GLU A 62 1.46 9.55 -4.63
CA GLU A 62 0.28 10.40 -4.85
C GLU A 62 0.06 10.70 -6.34
N ARG A 63 1.12 11.05 -7.06
CA ARG A 63 1.05 11.29 -8.51
C ARG A 63 0.67 10.04 -9.29
N LEU A 64 1.17 8.87 -8.90
CA LEU A 64 0.76 7.61 -9.52
C LEU A 64 -0.71 7.28 -9.21
N PHE A 65 -1.17 7.58 -8.00
CA PHE A 65 -2.54 7.35 -7.53
C PHE A 65 -3.56 8.29 -8.18
N ALA A 66 -3.13 9.44 -8.64
CA ALA A 66 -3.95 10.51 -9.21
C ALA A 66 -4.88 10.05 -10.34
N PRO A 67 -5.99 10.78 -10.58
CA PRO A 67 -6.83 10.57 -11.75
C PRO A 67 -6.05 10.67 -13.07
N THR A 68 -6.50 9.94 -14.10
CA THR A 68 -5.86 9.97 -15.43
C THR A 68 -5.80 11.39 -16.03
N ALA A 69 -6.79 12.22 -15.74
CA ALA A 69 -6.81 13.63 -16.17
C ALA A 69 -5.64 14.45 -15.59
N GLU A 70 -5.06 14.00 -14.49
CA GLU A 70 -3.92 14.61 -13.81
C GLU A 70 -2.60 13.86 -14.10
N GLY A 71 -2.64 12.88 -14.99
CA GLY A 71 -1.47 12.11 -15.41
C GLY A 71 -1.17 10.87 -14.58
N GLY A 72 -2.03 10.50 -13.63
CA GLY A 72 -1.91 9.29 -12.82
C GLY A 72 -2.60 8.06 -13.45
N PHE A 73 -2.59 6.97 -12.71
CA PHE A 73 -3.17 5.70 -13.12
C PHE A 73 -4.64 5.52 -12.72
N ASN A 74 -5.29 6.58 -12.23
CA ASN A 74 -6.71 6.62 -11.86
C ASN A 74 -7.11 5.75 -10.66
N CYS A 75 -6.21 5.42 -9.76
CA CYS A 75 -6.56 4.73 -8.53
C CYS A 75 -7.58 5.54 -7.71
N ALA A 76 -7.36 6.85 -7.59
CA ALA A 76 -8.24 7.80 -6.92
C ALA A 76 -9.66 7.81 -7.50
N GLY A 77 -9.81 7.66 -8.82
CA GLY A 77 -11.10 7.67 -9.50
C GLY A 77 -12.02 6.51 -9.09
N CYS A 78 -11.44 5.37 -8.73
CA CYS A 78 -12.20 4.21 -8.27
C CYS A 78 -12.27 4.13 -6.74
N HIS A 79 -11.17 4.48 -6.04
CA HIS A 79 -11.03 4.26 -4.61
C HIS A 79 -11.43 5.46 -3.73
N GLY A 80 -12.19 6.43 -4.27
CA GLY A 80 -12.76 7.52 -3.46
C GLY A 80 -11.82 8.71 -3.26
N GLY A 81 -11.16 9.15 -4.33
CA GLY A 81 -10.27 10.30 -4.33
C GLY A 81 -8.94 10.02 -3.65
N TYR A 82 -8.18 11.07 -3.40
CA TYR A 82 -6.85 10.98 -2.78
C TYR A 82 -6.89 10.41 -1.35
N ALA A 83 -7.99 10.58 -0.63
CA ALA A 83 -8.15 10.00 0.70
C ALA A 83 -8.29 8.47 0.68
N GLY A 84 -8.53 7.85 -0.47
CA GLY A 84 -8.70 6.40 -0.57
C GLY A 84 -9.87 5.87 0.27
N ALA A 85 -10.96 6.64 0.42
CA ALA A 85 -12.05 6.32 1.34
C ALA A 85 -13.03 5.25 0.81
N GLY A 86 -12.72 4.66 -0.34
CA GLY A 86 -13.64 3.79 -1.06
C GLY A 86 -14.57 4.55 -1.99
N GLY A 87 -15.02 3.92 -3.06
CA GLY A 87 -15.84 4.60 -4.05
C GLY A 87 -16.51 3.65 -5.02
N GLU A 88 -17.05 4.20 -6.09
CA GLU A 88 -17.72 3.45 -7.14
C GLU A 88 -17.06 3.74 -8.49
N ALA A 89 -16.85 2.69 -9.27
CA ALA A 89 -16.32 2.76 -10.62
C ALA A 89 -17.33 2.22 -11.61
N ALA A 90 -17.68 3.03 -12.62
CA ALA A 90 -18.47 2.54 -13.73
C ALA A 90 -17.67 1.48 -14.51
N TRP A 91 -18.26 0.33 -14.72
CA TRP A 91 -17.62 -0.79 -15.38
C TRP A 91 -18.63 -1.56 -16.23
N ASN A 92 -18.18 -2.13 -17.33
CA ASN A 92 -19.00 -3.04 -18.12
C ASN A 92 -18.61 -4.48 -17.80
N VAL A 93 -19.57 -5.25 -17.34
CA VAL A 93 -19.40 -6.68 -17.06
C VAL A 93 -20.05 -7.47 -18.18
N THR A 94 -19.38 -8.50 -18.66
CA THR A 94 -19.97 -9.46 -19.58
C THR A 94 -20.45 -10.66 -18.77
N ASP A 95 -21.74 -10.94 -18.81
CA ASP A 95 -22.30 -12.13 -18.18
C ASP A 95 -21.67 -13.37 -18.83
N PRO A 96 -20.99 -14.24 -18.06
CA PRO A 96 -20.30 -15.40 -18.60
C PRO A 96 -21.26 -16.49 -19.10
N VAL A 97 -22.56 -16.41 -18.78
CA VAL A 97 -23.59 -17.38 -19.19
C VAL A 97 -24.33 -16.91 -20.40
N THR A 98 -24.79 -15.65 -20.42
CA THR A 98 -25.61 -15.09 -21.51
C THR A 98 -24.76 -14.36 -22.55
N GLY A 99 -23.56 -13.89 -22.20
CA GLY A 99 -22.73 -13.04 -23.05
C GLY A 99 -23.22 -11.60 -23.15
N GLU A 100 -24.24 -11.21 -22.41
CA GLU A 100 -24.74 -9.85 -22.37
C GLU A 100 -23.75 -8.93 -21.62
N VAL A 101 -23.64 -7.69 -22.12
CA VAL A 101 -22.79 -6.66 -21.50
C VAL A 101 -23.69 -5.74 -20.69
N GLU A 102 -23.46 -5.69 -19.40
CA GLU A 102 -24.18 -4.84 -18.46
C GLU A 102 -23.27 -3.76 -17.89
N ALA A 103 -23.79 -2.54 -17.81
CA ALA A 103 -23.08 -1.43 -17.15
C ALA A 103 -23.41 -1.45 -15.66
N VAL A 104 -22.37 -1.57 -14.83
CA VAL A 104 -22.48 -1.67 -13.37
C VAL A 104 -21.64 -0.62 -12.66
N ASN A 105 -22.04 -0.24 -11.48
CA ASN A 105 -21.21 0.57 -10.58
C ASN A 105 -20.48 -0.37 -9.64
N TRP A 106 -19.22 -0.68 -9.96
CA TRP A 106 -18.39 -1.53 -9.13
C TRP A 106 -17.91 -0.77 -7.91
N LYS A 107 -18.19 -1.28 -6.73
CA LYS A 107 -17.74 -0.67 -5.49
C LYS A 107 -16.30 -1.04 -5.19
N ALA A 108 -15.40 -0.06 -5.23
CA ALA A 108 -14.00 -0.23 -4.89
C ALA A 108 -13.80 -0.06 -3.38
N PRO A 109 -12.97 -0.92 -2.74
CA PRO A 109 -12.76 -0.87 -1.31
C PRO A 109 -12.02 0.39 -0.89
N ALA A 110 -12.22 0.79 0.38
CA ALA A 110 -11.39 1.80 1.01
C ALA A 110 -9.94 1.32 1.12
N LEU A 111 -9.00 2.21 0.81
CA LEU A 111 -7.56 1.98 0.88
C LEU A 111 -6.93 2.64 2.11
N ASN A 112 -7.59 3.63 2.70
CA ASN A 112 -7.13 4.30 3.93
C ASN A 112 -7.21 3.44 5.19
N ASN A 113 -7.62 2.19 5.06
CA ASN A 113 -7.61 1.17 6.12
C ASN A 113 -7.09 -0.18 5.61
N ILE A 114 -6.40 -0.18 4.46
CA ILE A 114 -6.00 -1.41 3.78
C ILE A 114 -5.04 -2.25 4.62
N PHE A 115 -4.07 -1.60 5.30
CA PHE A 115 -3.08 -2.28 6.14
C PHE A 115 -3.61 -2.78 7.49
N TYR A 116 -4.87 -2.52 7.82
CA TYR A 116 -5.56 -3.20 8.91
C TYR A 116 -6.13 -4.55 8.50
N ARG A 117 -6.30 -4.79 7.20
CA ARG A 117 -6.91 -5.98 6.62
C ARG A 117 -5.91 -6.91 5.94
N PHE A 118 -4.86 -6.35 5.39
CA PHE A 118 -3.85 -7.05 4.61
C PHE A 118 -2.47 -6.60 5.06
N ASP A 119 -1.49 -7.50 5.04
CA ASP A 119 -0.10 -7.11 5.21
C ASP A 119 0.45 -6.44 3.92
N GLU A 120 1.66 -5.88 4.01
CA GLU A 120 2.26 -5.16 2.89
C GLU A 120 2.54 -6.07 1.69
N ASP A 121 2.93 -7.32 1.93
CA ASP A 121 3.21 -8.29 0.87
C ASP A 121 1.92 -8.69 0.14
N GLU A 122 0.81 -8.83 0.85
CA GLU A 122 -0.51 -9.08 0.27
C GLU A 122 -1.00 -7.88 -0.56
N VAL A 123 -0.84 -6.66 -0.04
CA VAL A 123 -1.16 -5.42 -0.78
C VAL A 123 -0.30 -5.32 -2.04
N ARG A 124 1.00 -5.59 -1.93
CA ARG A 124 1.92 -5.66 -3.06
C ARG A 124 1.46 -6.68 -4.09
N PHE A 125 1.13 -7.89 -3.66
CA PHE A 125 0.61 -8.94 -4.53
C PHE A 125 -0.65 -8.49 -5.29
N ILE A 126 -1.59 -7.85 -4.60
CA ILE A 126 -2.82 -7.32 -5.21
C ILE A 126 -2.50 -6.22 -6.22
N LEU A 127 -1.57 -5.33 -5.93
CA LEU A 127 -1.15 -4.28 -6.86
C LEU A 127 -0.47 -4.87 -8.10
N VAL A 128 0.41 -5.85 -7.91
CA VAL A 128 1.15 -6.47 -9.02
C VAL A 128 0.23 -7.27 -9.93
N TYR A 129 -0.62 -8.13 -9.36
CA TYR A 129 -1.40 -9.12 -10.13
C TYR A 129 -2.87 -8.76 -10.30
N GLY A 130 -3.34 -7.70 -9.64
CA GLY A 130 -4.75 -7.31 -9.66
C GLY A 130 -5.65 -8.27 -8.88
N ARG A 131 -6.95 -8.11 -9.06
CA ARG A 131 -7.96 -9.01 -8.55
C ARG A 131 -8.70 -9.68 -9.70
N PRO A 132 -8.57 -10.98 -9.90
CA PRO A 132 -9.28 -11.70 -10.94
C PRO A 132 -10.79 -11.43 -10.88
N PHE A 133 -11.44 -11.34 -12.03
CA PHE A 133 -12.88 -11.10 -12.16
C PHE A 133 -13.39 -9.78 -11.55
N SER A 134 -12.52 -8.80 -11.38
CA SER A 134 -12.88 -7.46 -10.93
C SER A 134 -12.24 -6.39 -11.81
N PRO A 135 -12.69 -5.12 -11.75
CA PRO A 135 -12.04 -4.00 -12.44
C PRO A 135 -10.61 -3.70 -11.96
N MET A 136 -10.18 -4.28 -10.85
CA MET A 136 -8.82 -4.11 -10.34
C MET A 136 -7.83 -4.87 -11.20
N SER A 137 -7.34 -4.21 -12.23
CA SER A 137 -6.36 -4.75 -13.17
C SER A 137 -4.98 -4.96 -12.52
N PRO A 138 -4.12 -5.83 -13.07
CA PRO A 138 -2.71 -5.88 -12.71
C PRO A 138 -2.02 -4.55 -13.02
N TRP A 139 -1.23 -4.06 -12.08
CA TRP A 139 -0.44 -2.83 -12.24
C TRP A 139 1.06 -3.12 -12.37
N GLY A 140 1.57 -4.17 -11.72
CA GLY A 140 2.98 -4.52 -11.79
C GLY A 140 3.36 -5.23 -13.09
N VAL A 141 4.57 -4.99 -13.58
CA VAL A 141 5.12 -5.64 -14.80
C VAL A 141 5.04 -7.16 -14.72
N ALA A 142 5.27 -7.75 -13.55
CA ALA A 142 5.20 -9.20 -13.34
C ALA A 142 3.78 -9.75 -13.57
N GLY A 143 2.74 -8.95 -13.33
CA GLY A 143 1.34 -9.28 -13.62
C GLY A 143 0.87 -8.83 -15.01
N GLY A 144 1.75 -8.24 -15.82
CA GLY A 144 1.42 -7.69 -17.14
C GLY A 144 0.97 -6.23 -17.12
N GLY A 145 1.10 -5.54 -15.99
CA GLY A 145 0.77 -4.13 -15.81
C GLY A 145 1.90 -3.18 -16.22
N PRO A 146 1.67 -1.88 -16.17
CA PRO A 146 2.61 -0.86 -16.65
C PRO A 146 3.65 -0.41 -15.62
N MET A 147 3.49 -0.73 -14.32
CA MET A 147 4.34 -0.23 -13.24
C MET A 147 5.52 -1.15 -12.98
N ASN A 148 6.72 -0.58 -12.86
CA ASN A 148 7.89 -1.28 -12.34
C ASN A 148 7.82 -1.42 -10.81
N ASP A 149 8.74 -2.21 -10.22
CA ASP A 149 8.74 -2.50 -8.79
C ASP A 149 8.90 -1.23 -7.94
N GLN A 150 9.75 -0.29 -8.36
CA GLN A 150 9.93 0.98 -7.66
C GLN A 150 8.64 1.83 -7.64
N GLN A 151 7.87 1.82 -8.71
CA GLN A 151 6.58 2.52 -8.77
C GLN A 151 5.55 1.86 -7.85
N ILE A 152 5.57 0.52 -7.74
CA ILE A 152 4.75 -0.21 -6.76
C ILE A 152 5.17 0.15 -5.35
N ASP A 153 6.48 0.19 -5.02
CA ASP A 153 6.99 0.61 -3.71
C ASP A 153 6.55 2.03 -3.36
N THR A 154 6.67 2.94 -4.31
CA THR A 154 6.28 4.34 -4.17
C THR A 154 4.78 4.48 -3.91
N LEU A 155 3.96 3.69 -4.61
CA LEU A 155 2.52 3.65 -4.39
C LEU A 155 2.17 3.10 -3.01
N ILE A 156 2.88 2.07 -2.54
CA ILE A 156 2.72 1.51 -1.19
C ILE A 156 3.07 2.57 -0.13
N SER A 157 4.15 3.34 -0.31
CA SER A 157 4.50 4.45 0.59
C SER A 157 3.37 5.49 0.68
N TYR A 158 2.75 5.81 -0.45
CA TYR A 158 1.57 6.70 -0.45
C TYR A 158 0.38 6.07 0.28
N LEU A 159 0.08 4.79 0.05
CA LEU A 159 -0.99 4.10 0.75
C LEU A 159 -0.77 4.09 2.27
N HIS A 160 0.48 3.95 2.75
CA HIS A 160 0.79 4.10 4.17
C HIS A 160 0.49 5.51 4.70
N SER A 161 0.76 6.55 3.92
CA SER A 161 0.56 7.94 4.35
C SER A 161 -0.92 8.33 4.51
N ILE A 162 -1.82 7.67 3.78
CA ILE A 162 -3.26 7.95 3.84
C ILE A 162 -4.02 7.06 4.84
N GLN A 163 -3.32 6.17 5.57
CA GLN A 163 -4.00 5.34 6.56
C GLN A 163 -4.63 6.21 7.65
N ILE A 164 -5.86 5.85 8.05
CA ILE A 164 -6.53 6.52 9.17
C ILE A 164 -5.73 6.32 10.47
N PRO A 165 -5.75 7.33 11.37
CA PRO A 165 -4.98 7.29 12.61
C PRO A 165 -5.31 6.07 13.47
N ARG A 166 -4.30 5.58 14.15
CA ARG A 166 -4.32 4.31 14.89
C ARG A 166 -4.44 4.47 16.39
N GLU A 167 -4.99 5.54 16.88
CA GLU A 167 -5.15 5.80 18.32
C GLU A 167 -5.80 4.63 19.07
N ASN A 168 -6.43 3.70 18.35
CA ASN A 168 -7.18 2.56 18.88
C ASN A 168 -6.65 1.17 18.51
N CYS A 169 -5.44 1.04 17.99
CA CYS A 169 -4.85 -0.28 17.70
C CYS A 169 -4.53 -1.14 18.96
N GLY A 170 -4.82 -0.65 20.15
CA GLY A 170 -4.71 -1.41 21.42
C GLY A 170 -3.29 -1.70 21.89
N VAL A 171 -2.27 -1.27 21.19
CA VAL A 171 -0.86 -1.46 21.52
C VAL A 171 -0.20 -0.10 21.39
N GLY A 172 0.25 0.47 22.50
CA GLY A 172 0.80 1.82 22.61
C GLY A 172 2.13 2.05 21.88
N GLU A 173 2.21 1.67 20.61
CA GLU A 173 3.38 1.89 19.77
C GLU A 173 3.12 2.98 18.73
N GLU A 174 4.08 3.88 18.62
CA GLU A 174 4.05 5.07 17.78
C GLU A 174 4.22 4.76 16.26
N ASP A 175 4.62 3.52 15.88
CA ASP A 175 4.83 3.16 14.47
C ASP A 175 3.52 2.71 13.82
N PRO A 176 3.06 3.38 12.76
CA PRO A 176 1.95 2.95 11.93
C PRO A 176 2.02 1.50 11.42
N ARG A 177 3.19 0.92 11.30
CA ARG A 177 3.42 -0.45 10.82
C ARG A 177 3.29 -1.52 11.89
N SER A 178 3.08 -1.14 13.14
CA SER A 178 3.03 -2.05 14.29
C SER A 178 1.66 -2.66 14.58
N CYS A 179 0.59 -2.18 13.93
CA CYS A 179 -0.70 -2.87 14.04
C CYS A 179 -0.65 -4.18 13.27
N PRO A 180 -0.95 -5.32 13.89
CA PRO A 180 -1.08 -6.57 13.17
C PRO A 180 -2.09 -6.46 12.04
N SER A 181 -1.77 -6.98 10.87
CA SER A 181 -2.73 -7.13 9.77
C SER A 181 -3.95 -7.92 10.27
N GLY A 182 -5.13 -7.52 9.84
CA GLY A 182 -6.38 -8.15 10.25
C GLY A 182 -7.01 -7.60 11.54
N ASN A 183 -6.34 -6.72 12.28
CA ASN A 183 -6.93 -6.05 13.43
C ASN A 183 -7.39 -4.64 13.05
N LEU A 184 -8.68 -4.48 12.81
CA LEU A 184 -9.27 -3.16 12.60
C LEU A 184 -9.19 -2.33 13.89
N PRO A 185 -8.95 -1.00 13.80
CA PRO A 185 -9.11 -0.10 14.92
C PRO A 185 -10.47 -0.28 15.60
N SER A 186 -10.51 -0.13 16.91
CA SER A 186 -11.72 -0.41 17.71
C SER A 186 -12.92 0.47 17.35
N ASP A 187 -12.70 1.70 16.91
CA ASP A 187 -13.74 2.61 16.42
C ASP A 187 -14.33 2.11 15.08
N ILE A 188 -13.50 1.67 14.15
CA ILE A 188 -13.94 1.08 12.87
C ILE A 188 -14.69 -0.23 13.14
N GLN A 189 -14.14 -1.09 14.01
CA GLN A 189 -14.81 -2.33 14.39
C GLN A 189 -16.18 -2.04 15.03
N SER A 190 -16.25 -1.06 15.92
CA SER A 190 -17.51 -0.65 16.57
C SER A 190 -18.51 -0.07 15.57
N ASP A 191 -18.06 0.67 14.55
CA ASP A 191 -18.93 1.18 13.48
C ASP A 191 -19.48 0.05 12.60
N ILE A 192 -18.64 -0.91 12.25
CA ILE A 192 -19.05 -2.14 11.53
C ILE A 192 -20.11 -2.89 12.34
N ASP A 193 -19.86 -3.16 13.62
CA ASP A 193 -20.77 -3.87 14.49
C ASP A 193 -22.10 -3.13 14.64
N THR A 194 -22.06 -1.84 14.85
CA THR A 194 -23.25 -0.97 14.97
C THR A 194 -24.09 -1.04 13.70
N ARG A 195 -23.49 -0.92 12.53
CA ARG A 195 -24.20 -0.99 11.24
C ARG A 195 -24.76 -2.37 10.97
N ALA A 196 -24.00 -3.44 11.29
CA ALA A 196 -24.47 -4.80 11.11
C ALA A 196 -25.69 -5.07 12.00
N TRP A 197 -25.67 -4.64 13.27
CA TRP A 197 -26.81 -4.77 14.16
C TRP A 197 -28.01 -3.93 13.73
N GLN A 198 -27.80 -2.72 13.22
CA GLN A 198 -28.88 -1.91 12.66
C GLN A 198 -29.61 -2.62 11.51
N LEU A 199 -28.87 -3.28 10.63
CA LEU A 199 -29.43 -4.06 9.52
C LEU A 199 -30.22 -5.30 9.96
N VAL A 200 -29.88 -5.85 11.12
CA VAL A 200 -30.66 -6.94 11.74
C VAL A 200 -31.91 -6.39 12.41
N ASP A 201 -31.80 -5.29 13.16
CA ASP A 201 -32.90 -4.69 13.92
C ASP A 201 -33.98 -4.10 12.99
N ASP A 202 -33.61 -3.57 11.84
CA ASP A 202 -34.56 -3.07 10.84
C ASP A 202 -35.16 -4.21 9.96
N GLY A 203 -34.73 -5.44 10.16
CA GLY A 203 -35.22 -6.62 9.44
C GLY A 203 -34.65 -6.80 8.03
N THR A 204 -33.62 -6.07 7.65
CA THR A 204 -32.95 -6.23 6.36
C THR A 204 -32.30 -7.61 6.26
N TYR A 205 -31.63 -8.06 7.34
CA TYR A 205 -31.01 -9.40 7.41
C TYR A 205 -31.48 -10.16 8.64
N GLY A 206 -31.50 -11.49 8.51
CA GLY A 206 -31.99 -12.38 9.56
C GLY A 206 -30.99 -12.66 10.69
N SER A 207 -29.72 -12.31 10.49
CA SER A 207 -28.66 -12.55 11.48
C SER A 207 -27.50 -11.57 11.33
N TYR A 208 -26.75 -11.39 12.44
CA TYR A 208 -25.55 -10.57 12.47
C TYR A 208 -24.48 -11.03 11.44
N GLY A 209 -24.27 -12.35 11.33
CA GLY A 209 -23.34 -12.90 10.34
C GLY A 209 -23.76 -12.61 8.89
N GLU A 210 -25.06 -12.69 8.59
CA GLU A 210 -25.60 -12.33 7.29
C GLU A 210 -25.44 -10.84 7.01
N ALA A 211 -25.68 -9.99 7.98
CA ALA A 211 -25.45 -8.55 7.88
C ALA A 211 -23.98 -8.23 7.61
N LEU A 212 -23.04 -8.83 8.36
CA LEU A 212 -21.59 -8.67 8.12
C LEU A 212 -21.17 -9.15 6.74
N PHE A 213 -21.69 -10.29 6.29
CA PHE A 213 -21.40 -10.84 4.96
C PHE A 213 -21.79 -9.89 3.84
N ASN A 214 -22.89 -9.16 4.02
CA ASN A 214 -23.46 -8.24 3.02
C ASN A 214 -23.06 -6.76 3.25
N LEU A 215 -22.42 -6.43 4.37
CA LEU A 215 -22.08 -5.05 4.70
C LEU A 215 -21.14 -4.44 3.67
N ASP A 216 -21.45 -3.20 3.26
CA ASP A 216 -20.66 -2.50 2.26
C ASP A 216 -19.29 -2.03 2.82
N LEU A 217 -18.31 -2.00 1.94
CA LEU A 217 -16.92 -1.68 2.25
C LEU A 217 -16.63 -0.24 2.68
N GLY A 218 -17.57 0.67 2.55
CA GLY A 218 -17.42 2.05 3.01
C GLY A 218 -17.07 2.17 4.50
N SER A 219 -17.35 1.12 5.28
CA SER A 219 -17.03 1.03 6.71
C SER A 219 -15.73 0.26 7.01
N GLY A 220 -15.02 -0.23 5.99
CA GLY A 220 -13.85 -1.11 6.16
C GLY A 220 -14.19 -2.60 6.27
N ALA A 221 -15.46 -2.97 6.18
CA ALA A 221 -15.85 -4.38 6.11
C ALA A 221 -15.33 -5.09 4.85
N TYR A 222 -15.25 -6.41 4.90
CA TYR A 222 -14.71 -7.20 3.76
C TYR A 222 -15.71 -7.36 2.60
N SER A 223 -17.01 -7.17 2.83
CA SER A 223 -18.07 -7.26 1.83
C SER A 223 -18.02 -8.58 1.03
N CYS A 224 -18.08 -9.71 1.74
CA CYS A 224 -17.96 -11.06 1.16
C CYS A 224 -19.02 -11.33 0.07
N ALA A 225 -20.23 -10.79 0.26
CA ALA A 225 -21.33 -10.91 -0.68
C ALA A 225 -21.00 -10.42 -2.07
N ARG A 226 -20.11 -9.43 -2.20
CA ARG A 226 -19.71 -8.86 -3.49
C ARG A 226 -19.21 -9.91 -4.47
N CYS A 227 -18.41 -10.85 -3.97
CA CYS A 227 -17.87 -11.93 -4.80
C CYS A 227 -18.70 -13.23 -4.69
N HIS A 228 -19.37 -13.45 -3.57
CA HIS A 228 -20.00 -14.73 -3.26
C HIS A 228 -21.54 -14.74 -3.38
N THR A 229 -22.17 -13.60 -3.68
CA THR A 229 -23.62 -13.54 -3.94
C THR A 229 -23.85 -13.26 -5.44
N PRO A 230 -24.66 -14.08 -6.12
CA PRO A 230 -25.01 -13.84 -7.52
C PRO A 230 -25.60 -12.45 -7.70
N GLY A 231 -25.13 -11.73 -8.73
CA GLY A 231 -25.56 -10.39 -9.07
C GLY A 231 -25.04 -9.24 -8.19
N TRP A 232 -24.54 -9.51 -7.00
CA TRP A 232 -24.09 -8.47 -6.08
C TRP A 232 -22.97 -7.58 -6.67
N SER A 233 -22.00 -8.20 -7.33
CA SER A 233 -20.92 -7.47 -8.00
C SER A 233 -21.39 -6.54 -9.11
N TRP A 234 -22.56 -6.79 -9.64
CA TRP A 234 -23.16 -6.05 -10.75
C TRP A 234 -24.21 -5.04 -10.27
N GLY A 235 -24.30 -4.82 -8.97
CA GLY A 235 -25.15 -3.80 -8.37
C GLY A 235 -26.59 -4.23 -8.09
N ASP A 236 -26.97 -5.47 -8.44
CA ASP A 236 -28.33 -5.97 -8.26
C ASP A 236 -28.33 -7.37 -7.63
N PRO A 237 -28.14 -7.46 -6.30
CA PRO A 237 -28.08 -8.72 -5.60
C PRO A 237 -29.38 -9.48 -5.69
N GLY A 238 -29.29 -10.78 -5.99
CA GLY A 238 -30.44 -11.67 -6.05
C GLY A 238 -31.19 -11.71 -7.38
N VAL A 239 -30.70 -11.01 -8.41
CA VAL A 239 -31.28 -11.14 -9.75
C VAL A 239 -31.05 -12.55 -10.30
N THR A 240 -32.13 -13.16 -10.76
CA THR A 240 -32.11 -14.53 -11.24
C THR A 240 -31.31 -14.61 -12.56
N GLY A 241 -30.35 -15.53 -12.62
CA GLY A 241 -29.54 -15.74 -13.83
C GLY A 241 -28.15 -15.12 -13.76
N GLN A 242 -27.90 -14.22 -12.84
CA GLN A 242 -26.55 -13.69 -12.62
C GLN A 242 -25.71 -14.64 -11.77
N VAL A 243 -24.41 -14.72 -12.06
CA VAL A 243 -23.49 -15.58 -11.33
C VAL A 243 -22.64 -14.80 -10.35
N ALA A 244 -22.18 -15.47 -9.28
CA ALA A 244 -21.16 -14.94 -8.39
C ALA A 244 -19.77 -15.20 -8.97
N PHE A 245 -18.82 -14.27 -8.79
CA PHE A 245 -17.42 -14.49 -9.18
C PHE A 245 -16.68 -15.42 -8.23
N GLY A 246 -17.04 -15.39 -6.94
CA GLY A 246 -16.49 -16.26 -5.93
C GLY A 246 -17.12 -17.64 -5.92
N TRP A 247 -16.47 -18.54 -5.25
CA TRP A 247 -17.01 -19.89 -5.06
C TRP A 247 -18.35 -19.84 -4.31
N ASN A 248 -19.22 -20.77 -4.63
CA ASN A 248 -20.49 -20.93 -3.93
C ASN A 248 -20.25 -21.44 -2.50
N LEU A 249 -20.50 -20.58 -1.52
CA LEU A 249 -20.34 -20.87 -0.09
C LEU A 249 -21.57 -21.50 0.55
N THR A 250 -22.69 -21.64 -0.20
CA THR A 250 -23.96 -22.19 0.32
C THR A 250 -23.95 -23.70 0.44
N GLY A 251 -24.82 -24.25 1.31
CA GLY A 251 -25.05 -25.68 1.42
C GLY A 251 -23.86 -26.49 1.91
N GLY A 252 -23.00 -25.90 2.75
CA GLY A 252 -21.84 -26.60 3.32
C GLY A 252 -20.68 -26.83 2.34
N LYS A 253 -20.72 -26.21 1.16
CA LYS A 253 -19.66 -26.39 0.15
C LYS A 253 -18.32 -25.82 0.59
N ALA A 254 -18.29 -24.73 1.35
CA ALA A 254 -17.05 -24.19 1.91
C ALA A 254 -16.40 -25.21 2.86
N ALA A 255 -17.15 -25.74 3.82
CA ALA A 255 -16.66 -26.74 4.77
C ALA A 255 -16.23 -28.05 4.08
N SER A 256 -16.88 -28.45 2.99
CA SER A 256 -16.47 -29.63 2.23
C SER A 256 -15.19 -29.43 1.41
N ALA A 257 -14.90 -28.19 1.01
CA ALA A 257 -13.67 -27.84 0.28
C ALA A 257 -12.46 -27.62 1.22
N PHE A 258 -12.72 -27.21 2.47
CA PHE A 258 -11.72 -26.91 3.50
C PHE A 258 -12.10 -27.64 4.80
N PRO A 259 -11.98 -28.98 4.82
CA PRO A 259 -12.48 -29.80 5.94
C PRO A 259 -11.71 -29.58 7.26
N ASP A 260 -10.47 -29.09 7.19
CA ASP A 260 -9.61 -28.91 8.37
C ASP A 260 -9.85 -27.57 9.11
N GLU A 261 -10.67 -26.67 8.55
CA GLU A 261 -11.01 -25.38 9.18
C GLU A 261 -12.41 -25.40 9.83
N ALA A 262 -13.04 -26.55 9.90
CA ALA A 262 -14.41 -26.72 10.41
C ALA A 262 -14.47 -27.04 11.92
N ASP A 263 -13.33 -27.12 12.60
CA ASP A 263 -13.16 -27.28 14.05
C ASP A 263 -12.70 -25.94 14.65
#